data_4e5bb629ca90688900c71155efcb9654
#
_entry.id   4e5bb629ca90688900c71155efcb9654
#
_cell.length_a   1.000
_cell.length_b   1.000
_cell.length_c   1.000
_cell.angle_alpha   90.00
_cell.angle_beta   90.00
_cell.angle_gamma   90.00
#
_symmetry.space_group_name_H-M   'P 1'
#
loop_
_entity.id
_entity.type
_entity.pdbx_description
1 polymer ?
#
loop_
_entity_poly.entity_id
_entity_poly.type
_entity_poly.pdbx_seq_one_letter_code
_entity_poly.pdbx_strand_id
1 'polypeptide(L)'
;MIALEEVERAQRAWGEGIVGIAATHLGGGAYVERARAHIDALYAYDHTQVLFKPTMASHDQFRGTFEAALSYFVASNGVCPEDTGFAIKGWTAVRFENSDVILEDTTALAMGNYFFTAPEGHEVKVEYTFGYLRDAEGALRIRLHHSSMPAAST
;
A
#
# COMPACT_ATOMS: atom_id res chain seq x y z
N MET A 1 -13.02 -9.67 -18.05
CA MET A 1 -13.19 -8.43 -17.28
C MET A 1 -12.82 -8.65 -15.81
N ILE A 2 -12.17 -7.68 -15.20
CA ILE A 2 -11.85 -7.76 -13.78
C ILE A 2 -13.13 -7.69 -12.96
N ALA A 3 -13.28 -8.58 -11.98
CA ALA A 3 -14.44 -8.61 -11.10
C ALA A 3 -14.18 -7.77 -9.84
N LEU A 4 -15.24 -7.24 -9.23
CA LEU A 4 -15.15 -6.48 -7.98
C LEU A 4 -14.47 -7.29 -6.87
N GLU A 5 -14.78 -8.58 -6.76
CA GLU A 5 -14.17 -9.44 -5.75
C GLU A 5 -12.65 -9.55 -5.91
N GLU A 6 -12.13 -9.45 -7.14
CA GLU A 6 -10.67 -9.46 -7.35
C GLU A 6 -10.03 -8.21 -6.78
N VAL A 7 -10.65 -7.04 -6.97
CA VAL A 7 -10.18 -5.78 -6.39
C VAL A 7 -10.24 -5.83 -4.87
N GLU A 8 -11.36 -6.29 -4.31
CA GLU A 8 -11.52 -6.40 -2.86
C GLU A 8 -10.52 -7.37 -2.25
N ARG A 9 -10.22 -8.46 -2.94
CA ARG A 9 -9.21 -9.44 -2.51
C ARG A 9 -7.81 -8.83 -2.51
N ALA A 10 -7.49 -8.05 -3.55
CA ALA A 10 -6.22 -7.34 -3.63
C ALA A 10 -6.09 -6.31 -2.50
N GLN A 11 -7.15 -5.61 -2.17
CA GLN A 11 -7.18 -4.66 -1.06
C GLN A 11 -6.96 -5.35 0.28
N ARG A 12 -7.64 -6.48 0.52
CA ARG A 12 -7.44 -7.26 1.74
C ARG A 12 -6.01 -7.78 1.85
N ALA A 13 -5.45 -8.27 0.75
CA ALA A 13 -4.06 -8.74 0.73
C ALA A 13 -3.09 -7.62 1.08
N TRP A 14 -3.34 -6.41 0.58
CA TRP A 14 -2.51 -5.24 0.91
C TRP A 14 -2.58 -4.93 2.40
N GLY A 15 -3.78 -4.87 2.96
CA GLY A 15 -3.98 -4.58 4.39
C GLY A 15 -3.38 -5.64 5.30
N GLU A 16 -3.61 -6.91 4.99
CA GLU A 16 -3.03 -8.04 5.73
C GLU A 16 -1.50 -8.04 5.66
N GLY A 17 -0.96 -7.62 4.51
CA GLY A 17 0.49 -7.48 4.33
C GLY A 17 1.08 -6.42 5.25
N ILE A 18 0.42 -5.27 5.37
CA ILE A 18 0.86 -4.19 6.29
C ILE A 18 0.84 -4.70 7.73
N VAL A 19 -0.25 -5.34 8.14
CA VAL A 19 -0.37 -5.90 9.50
C VAL A 19 0.70 -6.97 9.75
N GLY A 20 0.97 -7.81 8.74
CA GLY A 20 2.00 -8.85 8.81
C GLY A 20 3.41 -8.29 8.97
N ILE A 21 3.73 -7.22 8.25
CA ILE A 21 5.03 -6.52 8.39
C ILE A 21 5.16 -5.95 9.80
N ALA A 22 4.12 -5.27 10.29
CA ALA A 22 4.11 -4.69 11.63
C ALA A 22 4.31 -5.74 12.72
N ALA A 23 3.60 -6.86 12.62
CA ALA A 23 3.72 -7.97 13.59
C ALA A 23 5.11 -8.61 13.55
N THR A 24 5.66 -8.81 12.35
CA THR A 24 6.99 -9.38 12.17
C THR A 24 8.06 -8.47 12.80
N HIS A 25 7.94 -7.17 12.59
CA HIS A 25 8.84 -6.18 13.18
C HIS A 25 8.77 -6.21 14.72
N LEU A 26 7.56 -6.21 15.26
CA LEU A 26 7.35 -6.22 16.70
C LEU A 26 7.92 -7.48 17.36
N GLY A 27 7.82 -8.63 16.68
CA GLY A 27 8.37 -9.89 17.16
C GLY A 27 9.86 -10.08 16.92
N GLY A 28 10.56 -9.10 16.36
CA GLY A 28 11.99 -9.19 16.10
C GLY A 28 12.35 -10.04 14.89
N GLY A 29 11.40 -10.34 14.01
CA GLY A 29 11.61 -11.17 12.83
C GLY A 29 12.14 -10.40 11.61
N ALA A 30 12.22 -11.10 10.48
CA ALA A 30 12.75 -10.58 9.21
C ALA A 30 11.72 -9.69 8.49
N TYR A 31 11.40 -8.54 9.07
CA TYR A 31 10.36 -7.66 8.57
C TYR A 31 10.71 -7.01 7.22
N VAL A 32 12.00 -6.76 6.96
CA VAL A 32 12.42 -6.18 5.67
C VAL A 32 12.11 -7.16 4.53
N GLU A 33 12.42 -8.44 4.73
CA GLU A 33 12.12 -9.47 3.74
C GLU A 33 10.62 -9.65 3.58
N ARG A 34 9.86 -9.54 4.66
CA ARG A 34 8.39 -9.60 4.61
C ARG A 34 7.84 -8.42 3.78
N ALA A 35 8.43 -7.22 3.94
CA ALA A 35 8.05 -6.04 3.18
C ALA A 35 8.42 -6.20 1.70
N ARG A 36 9.60 -6.73 1.39
CA ARG A 36 10.00 -7.03 0.00
C ARG A 36 9.00 -7.97 -0.66
N ALA A 37 8.60 -9.02 0.02
CA ALA A 37 7.61 -9.97 -0.49
C ALA A 37 6.26 -9.30 -0.75
N HIS A 38 5.83 -8.40 0.13
CA HIS A 38 4.59 -7.65 0.00
C HIS A 38 4.59 -6.77 -1.26
N ILE A 39 5.65 -6.01 -1.46
CA ILE A 39 5.78 -5.14 -2.64
C ILE A 39 5.88 -5.98 -3.92
N ASP A 40 6.69 -7.02 -3.89
CA ASP A 40 6.89 -7.89 -5.04
C ASP A 40 5.59 -8.59 -5.48
N ALA A 41 4.78 -9.02 -4.52
CA ALA A 41 3.51 -9.70 -4.82
C ALA A 41 2.42 -8.74 -5.29
N LEU A 42 2.39 -7.50 -4.79
CA LEU A 42 1.21 -6.63 -4.94
C LEU A 42 1.43 -5.43 -5.86
N TYR A 43 2.68 -4.97 -6.04
CA TYR A 43 2.99 -3.83 -6.91
C TYR A 43 3.58 -4.29 -8.22
N ALA A 44 3.43 -3.46 -9.25
CA ALA A 44 3.81 -3.81 -10.61
C ALA A 44 5.22 -3.35 -11.01
N TYR A 45 6.14 -3.14 -10.05
CA TYR A 45 7.47 -2.58 -10.36
C TYR A 45 8.26 -3.43 -11.36
N ASP A 46 8.06 -4.75 -11.37
CA ASP A 46 8.73 -5.65 -12.33
C ASP A 46 8.00 -5.75 -13.66
N HIS A 47 6.84 -5.13 -13.81
CA HIS A 47 5.98 -5.28 -14.98
C HIS A 47 5.83 -4.00 -15.78
N THR A 48 5.80 -2.86 -15.11
CA THR A 48 5.55 -1.57 -15.74
C THR A 48 6.03 -0.44 -14.83
N GLN A 49 5.91 0.79 -15.30
CA GLN A 49 6.09 1.95 -14.45
C GLN A 49 5.00 2.00 -13.40
N VAL A 50 5.35 2.33 -12.16
CA VAL A 50 4.42 2.49 -11.04
C VAL A 50 4.42 3.94 -10.60
N LEU A 51 3.22 4.50 -10.46
CA LEU A 51 3.02 5.84 -9.92
C LEU A 51 2.59 5.69 -8.47
N PHE A 52 3.48 6.00 -7.55
CA PHE A 52 3.21 5.86 -6.13
C PHE A 52 3.57 7.13 -5.38
N LYS A 53 2.56 7.74 -4.75
CA LYS A 53 2.72 8.87 -3.83
C LYS A 53 2.20 8.43 -2.46
N PRO A 54 3.10 8.00 -1.55
CA PRO A 54 2.69 7.57 -0.20
C PRO A 54 2.15 8.72 0.65
N THR A 55 1.39 8.38 1.70
CA THR A 55 0.69 9.33 2.55
C THR A 55 1.59 10.43 3.11
N MET A 56 2.71 10.04 3.71
CA MET A 56 3.54 10.96 4.49
C MET A 56 4.82 11.39 3.79
N ALA A 57 4.99 11.04 2.51
CA ALA A 57 6.15 11.48 1.75
C ALA A 57 6.00 12.96 1.39
N SER A 58 6.95 13.80 1.82
CA SER A 58 6.88 15.24 1.63
C SER A 58 8.07 15.79 0.84
N HIS A 59 9.22 15.15 0.90
CA HIS A 59 10.44 15.55 0.20
C HIS A 59 10.60 14.74 -1.08
N ASP A 60 10.81 13.43 -0.96
CA ASP A 60 10.81 12.49 -2.07
C ASP A 60 9.39 11.93 -2.20
N GLN A 61 8.51 12.69 -2.82
CA GLN A 61 7.07 12.40 -2.81
C GLN A 61 6.70 11.18 -3.66
N PHE A 62 7.40 11.00 -4.79
CA PHE A 62 6.99 10.04 -5.81
C PHE A 62 7.97 8.87 -5.83
N ARG A 63 7.45 7.67 -5.56
CA ARG A 63 8.25 6.48 -5.34
C ARG A 63 8.14 5.53 -6.54
N GLY A 64 8.88 5.90 -7.61
CA GLY A 64 8.82 5.19 -8.89
C GLY A 64 9.62 3.91 -8.95
N THR A 65 10.37 3.54 -7.91
CA THR A 65 11.19 2.32 -7.88
C THR A 65 10.83 1.44 -6.70
N PHE A 66 11.10 0.14 -6.83
CA PHE A 66 10.89 -0.84 -5.76
C PHE A 66 11.60 -0.41 -4.47
N GLU A 67 12.86 0.01 -4.57
CA GLU A 67 13.65 0.39 -3.38
C GLU A 67 13.13 1.66 -2.72
N ALA A 68 12.60 2.61 -3.50
CA ALA A 68 11.97 3.81 -2.94
C ALA A 68 10.67 3.48 -2.20
N ALA A 69 9.88 2.53 -2.71
CA ALA A 69 8.70 2.03 -2.02
C ALA A 69 9.07 1.29 -0.74
N LEU A 70 10.08 0.42 -0.81
CA LEU A 70 10.57 -0.31 0.36
C LEU A 70 11.02 0.64 1.46
N SER A 71 11.73 1.71 1.08
CA SER A 71 12.16 2.75 2.02
C SER A 71 10.97 3.32 2.80
N TYR A 72 9.88 3.64 2.11
CA TYR A 72 8.70 4.17 2.77
C TYR A 72 8.12 3.19 3.79
N PHE A 73 8.01 1.92 3.42
CA PHE A 73 7.35 0.92 4.28
C PHE A 73 8.18 0.56 5.52
N VAL A 74 9.50 0.45 5.39
CA VAL A 74 10.32 -0.09 6.49
C VAL A 74 11.57 0.73 6.83
N ALA A 75 11.88 1.79 6.09
CA ALA A 75 12.98 2.73 6.36
C ALA A 75 14.36 2.05 6.46
N SER A 76 14.58 0.94 5.75
CA SER A 76 15.75 0.09 5.97
C SER A 76 16.94 0.36 5.07
N ASN A 77 16.71 0.96 3.89
CA ASN A 77 17.77 1.09 2.87
C ASN A 77 18.34 2.49 2.69
N GLY A 78 17.79 3.49 3.38
CA GLY A 78 18.27 4.86 3.35
C GLY A 78 18.05 5.59 2.02
N VAL A 79 17.28 5.01 1.11
CA VAL A 79 17.02 5.60 -0.22
C VAL A 79 16.30 6.95 -0.10
N CYS A 80 15.34 7.04 0.81
CA CYS A 80 14.63 8.29 1.09
C CYS A 80 14.81 8.59 2.57
N PRO A 81 15.73 9.49 2.93
CA PRO A 81 16.10 9.71 4.34
C PRO A 81 14.97 10.20 5.26
N GLU A 82 13.91 10.79 4.71
CA GLU A 82 12.76 11.24 5.51
C GLU A 82 11.94 10.09 6.10
N ASP A 83 12.10 8.86 5.59
CA ASP A 83 11.23 7.75 5.94
C ASP A 83 11.47 7.24 7.36
N THR A 84 10.38 6.93 8.06
CA THR A 84 10.42 6.35 9.41
C THR A 84 9.81 4.94 9.45
N GLY A 85 9.34 4.43 8.32
CA GLY A 85 8.78 3.08 8.21
C GLY A 85 7.28 3.04 8.53
N PHE A 86 6.47 3.37 7.55
CA PHE A 86 5.01 3.37 7.73
C PHE A 86 4.48 2.02 8.21
N ALA A 87 5.01 0.92 7.66
CA ALA A 87 4.50 -0.42 7.96
C ALA A 87 4.99 -0.99 9.29
N ILE A 88 5.96 -0.35 9.93
CA ILE A 88 6.50 -0.82 11.21
C ILE A 88 6.04 0.03 12.41
N LYS A 89 4.88 0.66 12.28
CA LYS A 89 4.29 1.48 13.36
C LYS A 89 3.28 0.70 14.23
N GLY A 90 3.23 -0.62 14.06
CA GLY A 90 2.41 -1.47 14.94
C GLY A 90 0.95 -1.56 14.54
N TRP A 91 0.61 -1.31 13.29
CA TRP A 91 -0.78 -1.42 12.83
C TRP A 91 -1.33 -2.82 13.08
N THR A 92 -2.53 -2.90 13.68
CA THR A 92 -3.16 -4.19 14.04
C THR A 92 -4.28 -4.58 13.10
N ALA A 93 -4.81 -3.65 12.32
CA ALA A 93 -5.83 -3.92 11.31
C ALA A 93 -5.83 -2.82 10.25
N VAL A 94 -6.20 -3.20 9.03
CA VAL A 94 -6.44 -2.26 7.92
C VAL A 94 -7.73 -2.68 7.24
N ARG A 95 -8.66 -1.74 7.09
CA ARG A 95 -9.91 -1.98 6.36
C ARG A 95 -10.11 -0.92 5.29
N PHE A 96 -10.77 -1.32 4.20
CA PHE A 96 -11.03 -0.45 3.06
C PHE A 96 -12.52 -0.12 2.97
N GLU A 97 -12.83 1.13 2.62
CA GLU A 97 -14.16 1.57 2.25
C GLU A 97 -14.08 2.23 0.88
N ASN A 98 -14.42 1.49 -0.16
CA ASN A 98 -14.44 2.04 -1.51
C ASN A 98 -15.55 3.07 -1.65
N SER A 99 -15.21 4.25 -2.16
CA SER A 99 -16.21 5.20 -2.62
C SER A 99 -16.80 4.71 -3.95
N ASP A 100 -15.91 4.33 -4.89
CA ASP A 100 -16.33 3.72 -6.14
C ASP A 100 -15.16 2.96 -6.77
N VAL A 101 -15.49 2.06 -7.70
CA VAL A 101 -14.54 1.22 -8.40
C VAL A 101 -14.92 1.18 -9.88
N ILE A 102 -13.94 1.39 -10.76
CA ILE A 102 -14.12 1.25 -12.21
C ILE A 102 -13.45 -0.06 -12.63
N LEU A 103 -14.24 -0.95 -13.24
CA LEU A 103 -13.78 -2.27 -13.68
C LEU A 103 -13.72 -2.32 -15.20
N GLU A 104 -12.57 -2.71 -15.72
CA GLU A 104 -12.34 -2.88 -17.15
C GLU A 104 -11.78 -4.28 -17.42
N ASP A 105 -11.40 -4.58 -18.67
CA ASP A 105 -10.96 -5.93 -19.02
C ASP A 105 -9.65 -6.31 -18.32
N THR A 106 -8.66 -5.41 -18.36
CA THR A 106 -7.32 -5.69 -17.85
C THR A 106 -6.84 -4.68 -16.81
N THR A 107 -7.64 -3.66 -16.52
CA THR A 107 -7.32 -2.60 -15.55
C THR A 107 -8.51 -2.34 -14.64
N ALA A 108 -8.23 -1.76 -13.46
CA ALA A 108 -9.28 -1.32 -12.54
C ALA A 108 -8.78 -0.11 -11.76
N LEU A 109 -9.70 0.77 -11.38
CA LEU A 109 -9.42 1.93 -10.53
C LEU A 109 -10.33 1.86 -9.32
N ALA A 110 -9.79 2.16 -8.15
CA ALA A 110 -10.56 2.21 -6.91
C ALA A 110 -10.16 3.44 -6.12
N MET A 111 -11.14 4.10 -5.52
CA MET A 111 -10.91 5.29 -4.70
C MET A 111 -11.80 5.22 -3.46
N GLY A 112 -11.28 5.64 -2.32
CA GLY A 112 -12.04 5.69 -1.09
C GLY A 112 -11.17 5.99 0.11
N ASN A 113 -11.58 5.49 1.26
CA ASN A 113 -10.82 5.59 2.49
C ASN A 113 -10.35 4.23 2.95
N TYR A 114 -9.16 4.18 3.54
CA TYR A 114 -8.75 3.03 4.32
C TYR A 114 -8.44 3.48 5.74
N PHE A 115 -8.63 2.57 6.68
CA PHE A 115 -8.55 2.85 8.09
C PHE A 115 -7.52 1.93 8.71
N PHE A 116 -6.53 2.52 9.36
CA PHE A 116 -5.43 1.81 10.01
C PHE A 116 -5.66 1.83 11.50
N THR A 117 -5.79 0.66 12.12
CA THR A 117 -5.94 0.56 13.57
C THR A 117 -4.57 0.61 14.23
N ALA A 118 -4.34 1.63 15.04
CA ALA A 118 -3.09 1.83 15.77
C ALA A 118 -2.96 0.81 16.91
N PRO A 119 -1.74 0.60 17.47
CA PRO A 119 -1.55 -0.32 18.60
C PRO A 119 -2.45 -0.01 19.79
N GLU A 120 -2.79 1.26 19.98
CA GLU A 120 -3.66 1.73 21.09
C GLU A 120 -5.14 1.48 20.82
N GLY A 121 -5.51 1.08 19.60
CA GLY A 121 -6.86 0.70 19.23
C GLY A 121 -7.67 1.72 18.45
N HIS A 122 -7.21 2.98 18.34
CA HIS A 122 -7.93 3.98 17.53
C HIS A 122 -7.64 3.79 16.04
N GLU A 123 -8.59 4.19 15.21
CA GLU A 123 -8.42 4.15 13.74
C GLU A 123 -7.91 5.48 13.21
N VAL A 124 -6.99 5.41 12.26
CA VAL A 124 -6.50 6.57 11.49
C VAL A 124 -7.11 6.47 10.09
N LYS A 125 -7.85 7.49 9.71
CA LYS A 125 -8.52 7.56 8.40
C LYS A 125 -7.58 8.19 7.37
N VAL A 126 -7.41 7.52 6.24
CA VAL A 126 -6.53 7.94 5.15
C VAL A 126 -7.25 7.73 3.83
N GLU A 127 -7.00 8.59 2.85
CA GLU A 127 -7.58 8.47 1.52
C GLU A 127 -6.66 7.68 0.59
N TYR A 128 -7.24 6.92 -0.34
CA TYR A 128 -6.45 6.20 -1.34
C TYR A 128 -7.08 6.30 -2.72
N THR A 129 -6.22 6.19 -3.71
CA THR A 129 -6.55 5.87 -5.09
C THR A 129 -5.61 4.75 -5.52
N PHE A 130 -6.19 3.61 -5.95
CA PHE A 130 -5.42 2.50 -6.50
C PHE A 130 -5.77 2.30 -7.96
N GLY A 131 -4.74 2.10 -8.78
CA GLY A 131 -4.90 1.62 -10.14
C GLY A 131 -4.26 0.25 -10.26
N TYR A 132 -4.99 -0.72 -10.80
CA TYR A 132 -4.53 -2.10 -10.95
C TYR A 132 -4.39 -2.47 -12.41
N LEU A 133 -3.45 -3.35 -12.71
CA LEU A 133 -3.42 -4.07 -13.97
C LEU A 133 -3.39 -5.57 -13.69
N ARG A 134 -3.88 -6.36 -14.66
CA ARG A 134 -3.77 -7.82 -14.60
C ARG A 134 -2.46 -8.22 -15.24
N ASP A 135 -1.63 -8.98 -14.52
CA ASP A 135 -0.37 -9.48 -15.06
C ASP A 135 -0.56 -10.74 -15.92
N ALA A 136 0.54 -11.29 -16.44
CA ALA A 136 0.50 -12.44 -17.32
C ALA A 136 -0.03 -13.72 -16.64
N GLU A 137 0.09 -13.81 -15.30
CA GLU A 137 -0.42 -14.92 -14.52
C GLU A 137 -1.86 -14.70 -14.06
N GLY A 138 -2.47 -13.57 -14.41
CA GLY A 138 -3.84 -13.25 -14.02
C GLY A 138 -4.00 -12.55 -12.69
N ALA A 139 -2.92 -12.21 -12.01
CA ALA A 139 -2.97 -11.50 -10.73
C ALA A 139 -3.09 -9.99 -10.94
N LEU A 140 -3.81 -9.32 -10.04
CA LEU A 140 -3.87 -7.86 -10.04
C LEU A 140 -2.61 -7.29 -9.38
N ARG A 141 -2.01 -6.31 -10.05
CA ARG A 141 -0.82 -5.60 -9.55
C ARG A 141 -1.11 -4.11 -9.51
N ILE A 142 -0.63 -3.44 -8.47
CA ILE A 142 -0.80 -1.99 -8.30
C ILE A 142 0.19 -1.26 -9.20
N ARG A 143 -0.32 -0.41 -10.08
CA ARG A 143 0.50 0.51 -10.88
C ARG A 143 0.27 1.97 -10.55
N LEU A 144 -0.78 2.28 -9.79
CA LEU A 144 -1.06 3.62 -9.28
C LEU A 144 -1.49 3.48 -7.82
N HIS A 145 -0.83 4.22 -6.94
CA HIS A 145 -1.20 4.30 -5.53
C HIS A 145 -0.95 5.73 -5.04
N HIS A 146 -2.02 6.48 -4.90
CA HIS A 146 -1.95 7.83 -4.32
C HIS A 146 -2.64 7.79 -2.96
N SER A 147 -1.93 8.20 -1.93
CA SER A 147 -2.42 8.18 -0.56
C SER A 147 -2.22 9.53 0.08
N SER A 148 -3.23 10.02 0.80
CA SER A 148 -3.18 11.34 1.43
C SER A 148 -4.03 11.35 2.70
N MET A 149 -3.67 12.23 3.63
CA MET A 149 -4.52 12.52 4.78
C MET A 149 -5.71 13.36 4.31
N PRO A 150 -6.91 13.15 4.90
CA PRO A 150 -8.04 14.04 4.60
C PRO A 150 -7.68 15.49 4.90
N ALA A 151 -8.23 16.40 4.11
CA ALA A 151 -8.04 17.82 4.34
C ALA A 151 -8.50 18.17 5.76
N ALA A 152 -7.75 19.08 6.42
CA ALA A 152 -8.12 19.52 7.75
C ALA A 152 -9.46 20.29 7.71
N SER A 153 -10.35 19.98 8.65
CA SER A 153 -11.60 20.73 8.81
C SER A 153 -11.31 22.10 9.43
N THR A 154 -11.96 23.15 8.92
CA THR A 154 -11.83 24.51 9.45
C THR A 154 -13.01 24.88 10.30
#